data_4ff225c227098d25ece950d7c939a3ce
#
_entry.id   4ff225c227098d25ece950d7c939a3ce
#
_cell.length_a   1.000
_cell.length_b   1.000
_cell.length_c   1.000
_cell.angle_alpha   90.00
_cell.angle_beta   90.00
_cell.angle_gamma   90.00
#
_symmetry.space_group_name_H-M   'P 1'
#
loop_
_entity.id
_entity.type
_entity.pdbx_description
1 polymer ?
#
loop_
_entity_poly.entity_id
_entity_poly.type
_entity_poly.pdbx_seq_one_letter_code
_entity_poly.pdbx_strand_id
1 'polypeptide(L)'
;MASIEKGPKNEVSWATVAADQIISAHPDTRLYTVAAGISPSGVVHFGNFRDVATSHLVREALKKKGKNARLIFSWDNFDRFRKVPLGVPESFIEHIGKPLSKIPDPLGKLASYTERFQKPFVEAMERLGIEIEYRDQTALYESGVYDEMMLRALRERYKIADILLSFMSDKAKGEKGLDPVAYRDNYYPIAIYSRFTGKDITRIINYDGGSEITYLCVETGKEDKVDLTKEHIAKLAWKIDWPMRWKYEQVYFEPGGHDHASPGGSYDVSSKVSKEIFGYASPLFIEYKFVGIQGLGAKMSGSKGNAVSPLELLDIYEPQLLKWLYFRKSPDQSFELAFNTDIYRQYDEYDAEHSEEGAIPFRQAVGFGQVVQWQEDKLQTIFKALGLNYSSGSITRRLPLAKNWLVKYNPEEVIVLSKTVNKEYSSTMTDTRKDQITRLHTELKKNKEATIKELEMLVYDIPKSPNLSEEELKKEQRAFFKDVYNLLISKDTGPRLSTFLWAVDREQALKLLNL
;
A
#
# COMPACT_ATOMS: atom_id res chain seq x y z
N MET A 1 -48.16 6.92 -8.86
CA MET A 1 -47.29 5.72 -8.92
C MET A 1 -46.20 5.96 -7.89
N ALA A 2 -46.25 5.19 -6.80
CA ALA A 2 -45.33 5.34 -5.68
C ALA A 2 -43.95 4.82 -6.06
N SER A 3 -42.92 5.64 -5.85
CA SER A 3 -41.53 5.26 -6.00
C SER A 3 -41.14 4.29 -4.91
N ILE A 4 -40.78 3.07 -5.30
CA ILE A 4 -40.25 2.04 -4.41
C ILE A 4 -38.84 2.50 -4.01
N GLU A 5 -38.69 2.94 -2.77
CA GLU A 5 -37.39 3.09 -2.13
C GLU A 5 -36.70 1.73 -2.11
N LYS A 6 -35.58 1.62 -2.83
CA LYS A 6 -34.67 0.48 -2.71
C LYS A 6 -33.94 0.63 -1.37
N GLY A 7 -34.45 -0.03 -0.34
CA GLY A 7 -33.70 -0.25 0.89
C GLY A 7 -32.39 -0.99 0.64
N PRO A 8 -31.38 -0.87 1.55
CA PRO A 8 -30.09 -1.51 1.37
C PRO A 8 -30.27 -3.03 1.28
N LYS A 9 -29.76 -3.64 0.23
CA LYS A 9 -29.66 -5.09 0.12
C LYS A 9 -28.84 -5.59 1.31
N ASN A 10 -29.47 -6.36 2.20
CA ASN A 10 -28.82 -7.16 3.23
C ASN A 10 -28.01 -8.30 2.56
N GLU A 11 -26.94 -7.96 1.85
CA GLU A 11 -25.94 -8.93 1.48
C GLU A 11 -25.11 -9.22 2.74
N VAL A 12 -25.23 -10.46 3.24
CA VAL A 12 -24.40 -10.94 4.36
C VAL A 12 -22.95 -10.82 3.92
N SER A 13 -22.18 -9.96 4.58
CA SER A 13 -20.77 -9.74 4.24
C SER A 13 -20.00 -11.06 4.32
N TRP A 14 -19.12 -11.33 3.35
CA TRP A 14 -18.23 -12.50 3.34
C TRP A 14 -17.49 -12.69 4.69
N ALA A 15 -17.06 -11.60 5.33
CA ALA A 15 -16.41 -11.64 6.63
C ALA A 15 -17.35 -12.11 7.75
N THR A 16 -18.65 -11.80 7.65
CA THR A 16 -19.68 -12.31 8.56
C THR A 16 -19.86 -13.81 8.39
N VAL A 17 -19.88 -14.30 7.14
CA VAL A 17 -19.94 -15.74 6.86
C VAL A 17 -18.71 -16.46 7.41
N ALA A 18 -17.52 -15.92 7.20
CA ALA A 18 -16.28 -16.48 7.75
C ALA A 18 -16.32 -16.52 9.30
N ALA A 19 -16.78 -15.44 9.94
CA ALA A 19 -16.93 -15.42 11.40
C ALA A 19 -17.94 -16.47 11.90
N ASP A 20 -19.05 -16.69 11.20
CA ASP A 20 -20.04 -17.73 11.55
C ASP A 20 -19.44 -19.13 11.44
N GLN A 21 -18.69 -19.40 10.38
CA GLN A 21 -17.99 -20.68 10.20
C GLN A 21 -16.99 -20.93 11.33
N ILE A 22 -16.18 -19.92 11.69
CA ILE A 22 -15.20 -20.02 12.77
C ILE A 22 -15.88 -20.28 14.12
N ILE A 23 -16.94 -19.52 14.44
CA ILE A 23 -17.68 -19.68 15.70
C ILE A 23 -18.35 -21.07 15.76
N SER A 24 -18.93 -21.52 14.66
CA SER A 24 -19.60 -22.83 14.61
C SER A 24 -18.60 -23.99 14.78
N ALA A 25 -17.41 -23.87 14.20
CA ALA A 25 -16.36 -24.88 14.34
C ALA A 25 -15.69 -24.86 15.73
N HIS A 26 -15.69 -23.72 16.42
CA HIS A 26 -14.97 -23.50 17.69
C HIS A 26 -15.81 -22.70 18.69
N PRO A 27 -17.01 -23.21 19.12
CA PRO A 27 -17.99 -22.42 19.87
C PRO A 27 -17.50 -21.98 21.26
N ASP A 28 -16.66 -22.78 21.92
CA ASP A 28 -16.18 -22.58 23.29
C ASP A 28 -14.89 -21.77 23.38
N THR A 29 -14.44 -21.19 22.26
CA THR A 29 -13.20 -20.38 22.23
C THR A 29 -13.38 -19.08 23.00
N ARG A 30 -12.44 -18.82 23.93
CA ARG A 30 -12.43 -17.58 24.73
C ARG A 30 -11.86 -16.39 23.96
N LEU A 31 -10.86 -16.63 23.11
CA LEU A 31 -10.18 -15.61 22.32
C LEU A 31 -9.89 -16.15 20.92
N TYR A 32 -10.52 -15.58 19.92
CA TYR A 32 -10.31 -15.93 18.52
C TYR A 32 -9.09 -15.15 17.97
N THR A 33 -8.04 -15.86 17.61
CA THR A 33 -6.87 -15.26 16.94
C THR A 33 -7.07 -15.35 15.44
N VAL A 34 -7.05 -14.20 14.76
CA VAL A 34 -6.88 -14.11 13.31
C VAL A 34 -5.45 -13.67 13.02
N ALA A 35 -4.83 -14.19 11.97
CA ALA A 35 -3.43 -13.97 11.68
C ALA A 35 -3.21 -13.33 10.32
N ALA A 36 -2.09 -12.66 10.19
CA ALA A 36 -1.47 -12.19 8.96
C ALA A 36 0.05 -12.18 9.17
N GLY A 37 0.84 -12.05 8.13
CA GLY A 37 2.29 -11.96 8.30
C GLY A 37 3.04 -11.76 7.00
N ILE A 38 4.31 -11.32 7.14
CA ILE A 38 5.20 -11.17 6.00
C ILE A 38 6.67 -11.21 6.42
N SER A 39 7.51 -11.62 5.49
CA SER A 39 8.96 -11.47 5.60
C SER A 39 9.37 -10.04 5.19
N PRO A 40 9.99 -9.24 6.09
CA PRO A 40 10.43 -7.88 5.81
C PRO A 40 11.73 -7.86 4.98
N SER A 41 11.73 -8.59 3.86
CA SER A 41 12.88 -8.73 2.98
C SER A 41 13.08 -7.55 2.02
N GLY A 42 12.23 -6.55 2.08
CA GLY A 42 12.20 -5.32 1.29
C GLY A 42 10.98 -4.51 1.66
N VAL A 43 10.64 -3.49 0.86
CA VAL A 43 9.47 -2.64 1.11
C VAL A 43 8.21 -3.50 1.22
N VAL A 44 7.51 -3.38 2.36
CA VAL A 44 6.20 -3.97 2.56
C VAL A 44 5.20 -3.11 1.80
N HIS A 45 4.75 -3.62 0.65
CA HIS A 45 3.97 -2.82 -0.29
C HIS A 45 2.46 -2.93 -0.05
N PHE A 46 1.70 -2.05 -0.67
CA PHE A 46 0.24 -1.95 -0.55
C PHE A 46 -0.48 -3.27 -0.85
N GLY A 47 0.06 -4.15 -1.69
CA GLY A 47 -0.48 -5.49 -1.94
C GLY A 47 -0.45 -6.38 -0.70
N ASN A 48 0.57 -6.23 0.17
CA ASN A 48 0.65 -6.94 1.44
C ASN A 48 -0.37 -6.43 2.46
N PHE A 49 -0.80 -5.18 2.35
CA PHE A 49 -1.88 -4.66 3.17
C PHE A 49 -3.21 -5.40 2.94
N ARG A 50 -3.40 -6.05 1.77
CA ARG A 50 -4.58 -6.88 1.50
C ARG A 50 -4.72 -8.02 2.51
N ASP A 51 -3.60 -8.60 2.95
CA ASP A 51 -3.56 -9.66 3.96
C ASP A 51 -4.14 -9.16 5.29
N VAL A 52 -3.59 -8.05 5.79
CA VAL A 52 -4.06 -7.40 7.02
C VAL A 52 -5.53 -6.95 6.91
N ALA A 53 -5.91 -6.34 5.79
CA ALA A 53 -7.28 -5.87 5.56
C ALA A 53 -8.29 -7.02 5.62
N THR A 54 -7.96 -8.16 5.03
CA THR A 54 -8.81 -9.37 5.05
C THR A 54 -8.96 -9.91 6.47
N SER A 55 -7.85 -10.07 7.21
CA SER A 55 -7.86 -10.53 8.60
C SER A 55 -8.56 -9.55 9.54
N HIS A 56 -8.35 -8.25 9.35
CA HIS A 56 -9.02 -7.22 10.13
C HIS A 56 -10.55 -7.30 9.99
N LEU A 57 -11.07 -7.47 8.78
CA LEU A 57 -12.52 -7.58 8.56
C LEU A 57 -13.14 -8.79 9.25
N VAL A 58 -12.45 -9.93 9.26
CA VAL A 58 -12.91 -11.13 9.98
C VAL A 58 -12.87 -10.91 11.49
N ARG A 59 -11.79 -10.27 12.02
CA ARG A 59 -11.73 -9.88 13.43
C ARG A 59 -12.91 -8.99 13.82
N GLU A 60 -13.20 -7.95 13.02
CA GLU A 60 -14.31 -7.04 13.30
C GLU A 60 -15.68 -7.74 13.21
N ALA A 61 -15.83 -8.70 12.29
CA ALA A 61 -17.04 -9.50 12.21
C ALA A 61 -17.23 -10.40 13.46
N LEU A 62 -16.15 -10.99 13.97
CA LEU A 62 -16.15 -11.74 15.24
C LEU A 62 -16.53 -10.84 16.43
N LYS A 63 -15.91 -9.65 16.52
CA LYS A 63 -16.23 -8.65 17.57
C LYS A 63 -17.69 -8.20 17.51
N LYS A 64 -18.24 -7.93 16.31
CA LYS A 64 -19.66 -7.57 16.12
C LYS A 64 -20.63 -8.67 16.57
N LYS A 65 -20.19 -9.93 16.58
CA LYS A 65 -20.95 -11.08 17.12
C LYS A 65 -20.72 -11.30 18.62
N GLY A 66 -20.11 -10.34 19.31
CA GLY A 66 -19.87 -10.40 20.76
C GLY A 66 -18.73 -11.34 21.16
N LYS A 67 -17.86 -11.74 20.23
CA LYS A 67 -16.71 -12.60 20.52
C LYS A 67 -15.47 -11.78 20.77
N ASN A 68 -14.61 -12.23 21.72
CA ASN A 68 -13.28 -11.67 21.90
C ASN A 68 -12.40 -12.13 20.72
N ALA A 69 -11.82 -11.20 20.01
CA ALA A 69 -10.97 -11.50 18.86
C ALA A 69 -9.76 -10.54 18.80
N ARG A 70 -8.61 -11.08 18.43
CA ARG A 70 -7.38 -10.33 18.20
C ARG A 70 -6.83 -10.59 16.80
N LEU A 71 -6.09 -9.61 16.27
CA LEU A 71 -5.32 -9.75 15.04
C LEU A 71 -3.84 -9.77 15.41
N ILE A 72 -3.17 -10.87 15.09
CA ILE A 72 -1.71 -10.94 15.18
C ILE A 72 -1.10 -10.74 13.80
N PHE A 73 0.11 -10.15 13.77
CA PHE A 73 0.88 -10.01 12.54
C PHE A 73 2.32 -10.48 12.77
N SER A 74 2.70 -11.51 12.05
CA SER A 74 4.02 -12.10 12.16
C SER A 74 5.03 -11.42 11.25
N TRP A 75 6.09 -10.88 11.82
CA TRP A 75 7.29 -10.50 11.11
C TRP A 75 8.22 -11.71 10.97
N ASP A 76 8.32 -12.25 9.75
CA ASP A 76 9.22 -13.37 9.44
C ASP A 76 10.66 -12.88 9.30
N ASN A 77 11.12 -12.17 10.31
CA ASN A 77 12.42 -11.52 10.35
C ASN A 77 13.59 -12.47 10.70
N PHE A 78 13.28 -13.70 11.13
CA PHE A 78 14.27 -14.78 11.28
C PHE A 78 14.49 -15.56 9.97
N ASP A 79 13.78 -15.20 8.89
CA ASP A 79 14.02 -15.73 7.55
C ASP A 79 15.39 -15.31 7.02
N ARG A 80 15.98 -16.19 6.21
CA ARG A 80 17.26 -15.91 5.54
C ARG A 80 17.15 -14.75 4.55
N PHE A 81 18.17 -13.92 4.50
CA PHE A 81 18.37 -12.96 3.42
C PHE A 81 18.78 -13.69 2.15
N ARG A 82 17.92 -13.69 1.14
CA ARG A 82 18.08 -14.51 -0.08
C ARG A 82 18.77 -13.79 -1.23
N LYS A 83 18.57 -12.46 -1.31
CA LYS A 83 19.10 -11.60 -2.36
C LYS A 83 19.11 -10.15 -1.91
N VAL A 84 20.00 -9.35 -2.50
CA VAL A 84 20.04 -7.91 -2.31
C VAL A 84 18.92 -7.28 -3.14
N PRO A 85 17.92 -6.60 -2.53
CA PRO A 85 16.87 -5.91 -3.29
C PRO A 85 17.42 -4.61 -3.90
N LEU A 86 16.71 -4.10 -4.91
CA LEU A 86 17.02 -2.79 -5.48
C LEU A 86 16.93 -1.69 -4.41
N GLY A 87 17.88 -0.75 -4.42
CA GLY A 87 17.96 0.32 -3.42
C GLY A 87 18.73 -0.05 -2.14
N VAL A 88 19.20 -1.28 -2.02
CA VAL A 88 20.14 -1.72 -0.99
C VAL A 88 21.54 -1.79 -1.60
N PRO A 89 22.62 -1.34 -0.91
CA PRO A 89 23.98 -1.41 -1.43
C PRO A 89 24.39 -2.83 -1.84
N GLU A 90 25.08 -2.97 -2.97
CA GLU A 90 25.51 -4.27 -3.49
C GLU A 90 26.42 -5.03 -2.51
N SER A 91 27.18 -4.32 -1.67
CA SER A 91 27.99 -4.90 -0.60
C SER A 91 27.20 -5.83 0.34
N PHE A 92 25.86 -5.66 0.42
CA PHE A 92 25.00 -6.53 1.22
C PHE A 92 24.92 -7.98 0.73
N ILE A 93 25.53 -8.29 -0.41
CA ILE A 93 25.71 -9.66 -0.88
C ILE A 93 26.45 -10.53 0.16
N GLU A 94 27.33 -9.94 0.97
CA GLU A 94 28.02 -10.63 2.07
C GLU A 94 27.09 -11.17 3.16
N HIS A 95 25.89 -10.60 3.29
CA HIS A 95 24.90 -11.00 4.27
C HIS A 95 23.95 -12.10 3.78
N ILE A 96 24.04 -12.52 2.50
CA ILE A 96 23.18 -13.60 1.99
C ILE A 96 23.39 -14.86 2.84
N GLY A 97 22.26 -15.42 3.30
CA GLY A 97 22.23 -16.57 4.20
C GLY A 97 22.05 -16.23 5.68
N LYS A 98 22.25 -14.99 6.10
CA LYS A 98 21.96 -14.54 7.48
C LYS A 98 20.47 -14.32 7.71
N PRO A 99 19.98 -14.42 8.95
CA PRO A 99 18.63 -13.94 9.29
C PRO A 99 18.48 -12.46 8.97
N LEU A 100 17.33 -12.05 8.44
CA LEU A 100 17.04 -10.64 8.11
C LEU A 100 17.26 -9.70 9.30
N SER A 101 16.87 -10.12 10.51
CA SER A 101 17.03 -9.35 11.75
C SER A 101 18.48 -9.14 12.20
N LYS A 102 19.41 -9.99 11.72
CA LYS A 102 20.83 -9.92 12.07
C LYS A 102 21.67 -9.14 11.04
N ILE A 103 21.00 -8.46 10.10
CA ILE A 103 21.66 -7.62 9.08
C ILE A 103 21.57 -6.16 9.53
N PRO A 104 22.65 -5.37 9.38
CA PRO A 104 22.65 -3.95 9.69
C PRO A 104 21.70 -3.17 8.78
N ASP A 105 21.27 -2.00 9.22
CA ASP A 105 20.50 -1.10 8.37
C ASP A 105 21.34 -0.61 7.18
N PRO A 106 20.84 -0.73 5.93
CA PRO A 106 21.57 -0.30 4.72
C PRO A 106 22.00 1.18 4.70
N LEU A 107 21.30 2.03 5.44
CA LEU A 107 21.60 3.46 5.53
C LEU A 107 22.25 3.85 6.85
N GLY A 108 22.48 2.90 7.78
CA GLY A 108 23.13 3.15 9.06
C GLY A 108 22.35 4.08 10.01
N LYS A 109 21.04 4.21 9.84
CA LYS A 109 20.20 5.13 10.63
C LYS A 109 19.28 4.41 11.63
N LEU A 110 19.05 3.13 11.44
CA LEU A 110 18.17 2.28 12.25
C LEU A 110 18.96 1.11 12.82
N ALA A 111 18.37 0.37 13.77
CA ALA A 111 19.06 -0.72 14.45
C ALA A 111 19.31 -1.94 13.51
N SER A 112 18.40 -2.19 12.56
CA SER A 112 18.52 -3.35 11.67
C SER A 112 17.91 -3.11 10.29
N TYR A 113 18.24 -4.02 9.37
CA TYR A 113 17.62 -4.12 8.05
C TYR A 113 16.10 -4.24 8.15
N THR A 114 15.61 -5.12 9.03
CA THR A 114 14.17 -5.37 9.16
C THR A 114 13.42 -4.16 9.69
N GLU A 115 13.99 -3.43 10.65
CA GLU A 115 13.37 -2.23 11.20
C GLU A 115 13.07 -1.17 10.13
N ARG A 116 13.94 -1.05 9.11
CA ARG A 116 13.75 -0.14 7.98
C ARG A 116 12.46 -0.40 7.23
N PHE A 117 12.08 -1.65 7.08
CA PHE A 117 10.90 -2.03 6.30
C PHE A 117 9.66 -2.26 7.18
N GLN A 118 9.85 -2.52 8.48
CA GLN A 118 8.77 -2.70 9.45
C GLN A 118 8.16 -1.36 9.87
N LYS A 119 8.99 -0.36 10.22
CA LYS A 119 8.52 0.94 10.74
C LYS A 119 7.48 1.62 9.85
N PRO A 120 7.69 1.81 8.54
CA PRO A 120 6.71 2.47 7.68
C PRO A 120 5.37 1.73 7.61
N PHE A 121 5.41 0.40 7.69
CA PHE A 121 4.20 -0.40 7.71
C PHE A 121 3.44 -0.26 9.03
N VAL A 122 4.15 -0.32 10.16
CA VAL A 122 3.55 -0.13 11.50
C VAL A 122 2.91 1.25 11.59
N GLU A 123 3.62 2.31 11.20
CA GLU A 123 3.08 3.67 11.17
C GLU A 123 1.81 3.78 10.30
N ALA A 124 1.81 3.11 9.15
CA ALA A 124 0.62 3.10 8.29
C ALA A 124 -0.57 2.41 8.98
N MET A 125 -0.36 1.29 9.67
CA MET A 125 -1.43 0.59 10.40
C MET A 125 -1.98 1.44 11.56
N GLU A 126 -1.11 2.14 12.28
CA GLU A 126 -1.51 3.10 13.33
C GLU A 126 -2.36 4.25 12.75
N ARG A 127 -1.91 4.87 11.65
CA ARG A 127 -2.67 5.94 10.96
C ARG A 127 -4.00 5.46 10.40
N LEU A 128 -4.08 4.19 9.99
CA LEU A 128 -5.32 3.56 9.56
C LEU A 128 -6.23 3.16 10.73
N GLY A 129 -5.74 3.23 11.98
CA GLY A 129 -6.48 2.81 13.17
C GLY A 129 -6.76 1.31 13.19
N ILE A 130 -5.82 0.50 12.69
CA ILE A 130 -5.90 -0.96 12.71
C ILE A 130 -5.04 -1.48 13.86
N GLU A 131 -5.68 -1.96 14.91
CA GLU A 131 -5.00 -2.56 16.05
C GLU A 131 -4.41 -3.92 15.67
N ILE A 132 -3.11 -4.11 15.93
CA ILE A 132 -2.36 -5.32 15.59
C ILE A 132 -1.44 -5.68 16.75
N GLU A 133 -1.41 -6.95 17.13
CA GLU A 133 -0.39 -7.52 18.00
C GLU A 133 0.75 -8.09 17.13
N TYR A 134 1.86 -7.40 17.09
CA TYR A 134 3.02 -7.84 16.31
C TYR A 134 3.75 -9.00 16.96
N ARG A 135 4.24 -9.94 16.15
CA ARG A 135 5.07 -11.08 16.53
C ARG A 135 6.43 -10.97 15.86
N ASP A 136 7.46 -10.80 16.65
CA ASP A 136 8.85 -10.85 16.21
C ASP A 136 9.32 -12.31 16.21
N GLN A 137 9.45 -12.91 15.03
CA GLN A 137 9.79 -14.34 14.93
C GLN A 137 11.22 -14.61 15.40
N THR A 138 12.16 -13.68 15.23
CA THR A 138 13.50 -13.82 15.78
C THR A 138 13.46 -13.94 17.31
N ALA A 139 12.77 -13.00 17.97
CA ALA A 139 12.65 -13.01 19.42
C ALA A 139 11.94 -14.27 19.94
N LEU A 140 10.89 -14.74 19.24
CA LEU A 140 10.18 -15.96 19.63
C LEU A 140 11.06 -17.21 19.49
N TYR A 141 11.82 -17.34 18.40
CA TYR A 141 12.76 -18.44 18.24
C TYR A 141 13.88 -18.38 19.30
N GLU A 142 14.50 -17.22 19.50
CA GLU A 142 15.60 -17.02 20.46
C GLU A 142 15.15 -17.17 21.92
N SER A 143 13.88 -17.00 22.23
CA SER A 143 13.35 -17.22 23.58
C SER A 143 13.11 -18.70 23.94
N GLY A 144 13.20 -19.61 22.96
CA GLY A 144 13.00 -21.04 23.15
C GLY A 144 11.52 -21.46 23.25
N VAL A 145 10.56 -20.57 23.04
CA VAL A 145 9.12 -20.91 23.15
C VAL A 145 8.67 -21.93 22.08
N TYR A 146 9.45 -22.09 21.02
CA TYR A 146 9.19 -23.07 19.95
C TYR A 146 9.98 -24.38 20.09
N ASP A 147 10.87 -24.52 21.10
CA ASP A 147 11.80 -25.65 21.22
C ASP A 147 11.08 -27.00 21.21
N GLU A 148 10.05 -27.19 22.02
CA GLU A 148 9.31 -28.45 22.09
C GLU A 148 8.70 -28.83 20.73
N MET A 149 8.12 -27.85 20.02
CA MET A 149 7.49 -28.10 18.72
C MET A 149 8.52 -28.31 17.63
N MET A 150 9.67 -27.63 17.69
CA MET A 150 10.79 -27.84 16.78
C MET A 150 11.39 -29.23 16.97
N LEU A 151 11.64 -29.65 18.19
CA LEU A 151 12.11 -31.01 18.51
C LEU A 151 11.09 -32.08 18.10
N ARG A 152 9.80 -31.80 18.25
CA ARG A 152 8.74 -32.68 17.74
C ARG A 152 8.82 -32.82 16.21
N ALA A 153 8.99 -31.72 15.49
CA ALA A 153 9.15 -31.75 14.04
C ALA A 153 10.40 -32.56 13.62
N LEU A 154 11.50 -32.46 14.37
CA LEU A 154 12.72 -33.24 14.13
C LEU A 154 12.51 -34.75 14.35
N ARG A 155 11.85 -35.12 15.45
CA ARG A 155 11.52 -36.55 15.72
C ARG A 155 10.59 -37.12 14.65
N GLU A 156 9.65 -36.33 14.14
CA GLU A 156 8.69 -36.72 13.10
C GLU A 156 9.18 -36.44 11.66
N ARG A 157 10.49 -36.16 11.46
CA ARG A 157 11.05 -35.71 10.18
C ARG A 157 10.76 -36.65 9.00
N TYR A 158 10.73 -37.95 9.25
CA TYR A 158 10.42 -38.94 8.21
C TYR A 158 8.97 -38.83 7.76
N LYS A 159 8.05 -38.69 8.71
CA LYS A 159 6.63 -38.49 8.39
C LYS A 159 6.40 -37.18 7.67
N ILE A 160 7.10 -36.11 8.07
CA ILE A 160 7.07 -34.82 7.37
C ILE A 160 7.60 -34.99 5.92
N ALA A 161 8.69 -35.68 5.73
CA ALA A 161 9.22 -35.99 4.37
C ALA A 161 8.20 -36.73 3.52
N ASP A 162 7.53 -37.76 4.07
CA ASP A 162 6.47 -38.49 3.38
C ASP A 162 5.29 -37.59 3.00
N ILE A 163 4.87 -36.68 3.91
CA ILE A 163 3.86 -35.66 3.60
C ILE A 163 4.30 -34.80 2.42
N LEU A 164 5.51 -34.23 2.47
CA LEU A 164 6.04 -33.39 1.40
C LEU A 164 6.09 -34.12 0.06
N LEU A 165 6.57 -35.35 0.07
CA LEU A 165 6.64 -36.22 -1.12
C LEU A 165 5.24 -36.51 -1.70
N SER A 166 4.20 -36.65 -0.85
CA SER A 166 2.84 -36.92 -1.31
C SER A 166 2.22 -35.79 -2.11
N PHE A 167 2.72 -34.54 -1.94
CA PHE A 167 2.29 -33.37 -2.70
C PHE A 167 3.17 -33.07 -3.93
N MET A 168 4.24 -33.82 -4.15
CA MET A 168 5.09 -33.70 -5.35
C MET A 168 4.56 -34.59 -6.46
N SER A 169 4.29 -34.05 -7.63
CA SER A 169 3.98 -34.85 -8.82
C SER A 169 5.18 -35.67 -9.26
N ASP A 170 4.93 -36.81 -9.91
CA ASP A 170 6.02 -37.67 -10.43
C ASP A 170 6.87 -36.93 -11.48
N LYS A 171 6.26 -36.01 -12.24
CA LYS A 171 6.97 -35.12 -13.15
C LYS A 171 7.96 -34.23 -12.38
N ALA A 172 7.53 -33.59 -11.29
CA ALA A 172 8.39 -32.73 -10.48
C ALA A 172 9.49 -33.49 -9.75
N LYS A 173 9.24 -34.76 -9.35
CA LYS A 173 10.27 -35.66 -8.81
C LYS A 173 11.31 -36.00 -9.88
N GLY A 174 10.86 -36.35 -11.09
CA GLY A 174 11.74 -36.69 -12.21
C GLY A 174 12.61 -35.52 -12.68
N GLU A 175 12.02 -34.30 -12.84
CA GLU A 175 12.75 -33.10 -13.23
C GLU A 175 13.86 -32.71 -12.23
N LYS A 176 13.68 -33.04 -10.95
CA LYS A 176 14.69 -32.83 -9.89
C LYS A 176 15.65 -33.97 -9.71
N GLY A 177 15.49 -35.07 -10.44
CA GLY A 177 16.27 -36.30 -10.21
C GLY A 177 16.15 -36.82 -8.77
N LEU A 178 14.96 -36.65 -8.15
CA LEU A 178 14.76 -36.89 -6.73
C LEU A 178 14.49 -38.38 -6.48
N ASP A 179 15.39 -39.03 -5.74
CA ASP A 179 15.12 -40.33 -5.15
C ASP A 179 14.31 -40.16 -3.85
N PRO A 180 13.05 -40.63 -3.78
CA PRO A 180 12.22 -40.47 -2.61
C PRO A 180 12.80 -41.07 -1.32
N VAL A 181 13.53 -42.18 -1.41
CA VAL A 181 14.15 -42.83 -0.24
C VAL A 181 15.29 -41.98 0.29
N ALA A 182 16.20 -41.57 -0.60
CA ALA A 182 17.32 -40.70 -0.23
C ALA A 182 16.84 -39.32 0.27
N TYR A 183 15.78 -38.79 -0.34
CA TYR A 183 15.16 -37.54 0.14
C TYR A 183 14.65 -37.68 1.57
N ARG A 184 13.87 -38.73 1.86
CA ARG A 184 13.30 -39.01 3.17
C ARG A 184 14.37 -39.19 4.23
N ASP A 185 15.41 -39.95 3.92
CA ASP A 185 16.48 -40.29 4.88
C ASP A 185 17.35 -39.05 5.24
N ASN A 186 17.54 -38.16 4.29
CA ASN A 186 18.35 -36.94 4.46
C ASN A 186 17.52 -35.67 4.79
N TYR A 187 16.20 -35.79 4.91
CA TYR A 187 15.36 -34.64 5.19
C TYR A 187 15.42 -34.21 6.66
N TYR A 188 15.65 -32.93 6.87
CA TYR A 188 15.52 -32.27 8.15
C TYR A 188 14.62 -31.01 7.99
N PRO A 189 13.60 -30.83 8.83
CA PRO A 189 12.63 -29.73 8.69
C PRO A 189 13.16 -28.36 9.16
N ILE A 190 14.47 -28.22 9.34
CA ILE A 190 15.12 -27.01 9.86
C ILE A 190 16.27 -26.54 8.97
N ALA A 191 16.54 -25.25 9.04
CA ALA A 191 17.80 -24.64 8.65
C ALA A 191 18.56 -24.22 9.91
N ILE A 192 19.89 -24.31 9.89
CA ILE A 192 20.77 -23.91 11.00
C ILE A 192 21.61 -22.73 10.58
N TYR A 193 21.59 -21.65 11.36
CA TYR A 193 22.48 -20.52 11.19
C TYR A 193 23.80 -20.80 11.90
N SER A 194 24.87 -21.00 11.11
CA SER A 194 26.18 -21.40 11.61
C SER A 194 26.74 -20.41 12.64
N ARG A 195 27.26 -20.89 13.76
CA ARG A 195 27.97 -20.04 14.74
C ARG A 195 29.28 -19.46 14.21
N PHE A 196 29.81 -19.98 13.10
CA PHE A 196 31.03 -19.47 12.48
C PHE A 196 30.76 -18.28 11.56
N THR A 197 29.62 -18.26 10.84
CA THR A 197 29.33 -17.25 9.80
C THR A 197 28.02 -16.51 9.99
N GLY A 198 27.15 -17.01 10.87
CA GLY A 198 25.79 -16.52 11.05
C GLY A 198 24.84 -16.83 9.88
N LYS A 199 25.28 -17.69 8.92
CA LYS A 199 24.51 -18.01 7.72
C LYS A 199 23.96 -19.43 7.77
N ASP A 200 22.86 -19.67 7.04
CA ASP A 200 22.24 -20.98 6.89
C ASP A 200 22.88 -21.86 5.79
N ILE A 201 24.10 -21.52 5.39
CA ILE A 201 24.89 -22.33 4.44
C ILE A 201 25.54 -23.50 5.21
N THR A 202 24.68 -24.38 5.67
CA THR A 202 25.02 -25.52 6.54
C THR A 202 24.43 -26.82 6.01
N ARG A 203 25.00 -27.94 6.43
CA ARG A 203 24.48 -29.28 6.18
C ARG A 203 24.49 -30.07 7.49
N ILE A 204 23.34 -30.60 7.85
CA ILE A 204 23.23 -31.48 9.03
C ILE A 204 23.96 -32.79 8.72
N ILE A 205 24.84 -33.20 9.61
CA ILE A 205 25.62 -34.44 9.50
C ILE A 205 25.04 -35.52 10.41
N ASN A 206 24.65 -35.18 11.62
CA ASN A 206 24.11 -36.11 12.59
C ASN A 206 23.03 -35.44 13.46
N TYR A 207 22.06 -36.22 13.86
CA TYR A 207 21.02 -35.89 14.83
C TYR A 207 20.88 -37.03 15.82
N ASP A 208 20.96 -36.71 17.10
CA ASP A 208 20.94 -37.71 18.19
C ASP A 208 19.55 -38.28 18.52
N GLY A 209 18.50 -37.74 17.91
CA GLY A 209 17.09 -38.05 18.21
C GLY A 209 16.50 -37.23 19.38
N GLY A 210 17.29 -36.40 20.03
CA GLY A 210 16.92 -35.52 21.13
C GLY A 210 16.98 -34.03 20.76
N SER A 211 17.93 -33.31 21.35
CA SER A 211 18.14 -31.87 21.07
C SER A 211 19.48 -31.56 20.41
N GLU A 212 20.38 -32.52 20.31
CA GLU A 212 21.74 -32.31 19.79
C GLU A 212 21.82 -32.58 18.30
N ILE A 213 22.42 -31.65 17.58
CA ILE A 213 22.69 -31.74 16.14
C ILE A 213 24.16 -31.44 15.87
N THR A 214 24.77 -32.22 14.96
CA THR A 214 26.06 -31.90 14.36
C THR A 214 25.83 -31.38 12.95
N TYR A 215 26.39 -30.23 12.64
CA TYR A 215 26.31 -29.65 11.30
C TYR A 215 27.69 -29.28 10.77
N LEU A 216 27.83 -29.32 9.44
CA LEU A 216 28.97 -28.80 8.70
C LEU A 216 28.62 -27.37 8.22
N CYS A 217 29.43 -26.37 8.57
CA CYS A 217 29.42 -25.09 7.90
C CYS A 217 30.12 -25.19 6.56
N VAL A 218 29.38 -25.09 5.47
CA VAL A 218 29.92 -25.35 4.11
C VAL A 218 30.97 -24.28 3.72
N GLU A 219 30.79 -23.04 4.14
CA GLU A 219 31.73 -21.94 3.80
C GLU A 219 33.12 -22.12 4.49
N THR A 220 33.13 -22.66 5.71
CA THR A 220 34.39 -22.79 6.49
C THR A 220 34.96 -24.19 6.51
N GLY A 221 34.17 -25.20 6.09
CA GLY A 221 34.53 -26.59 6.23
C GLY A 221 34.57 -27.12 7.67
N LYS A 222 34.12 -26.34 8.65
CA LYS A 222 34.16 -26.71 10.07
C LYS A 222 32.85 -27.37 10.50
N GLU A 223 33.01 -28.39 11.35
CA GLU A 223 31.88 -29.04 12.02
C GLU A 223 31.64 -28.41 13.38
N ASP A 224 30.38 -28.43 13.80
CA ASP A 224 29.97 -27.95 15.10
C ASP A 224 28.81 -28.79 15.64
N LYS A 225 28.84 -29.05 16.95
CA LYS A 225 27.80 -29.80 17.66
C LYS A 225 27.08 -28.83 18.59
N VAL A 226 25.79 -28.76 18.46
CA VAL A 226 24.95 -27.79 19.18
C VAL A 226 23.73 -28.46 19.81
N ASP A 227 23.34 -27.98 20.97
CA ASP A 227 22.06 -28.25 21.60
C ASP A 227 21.06 -27.14 21.18
N LEU A 228 20.07 -27.49 20.37
CA LEU A 228 19.12 -26.55 19.78
C LEU A 228 18.28 -25.79 20.82
N THR A 229 18.08 -26.38 22.01
CA THR A 229 17.33 -25.76 23.11
C THR A 229 18.15 -24.76 23.92
N LYS A 230 19.44 -24.65 23.64
CA LYS A 230 20.34 -23.68 24.29
C LYS A 230 20.84 -22.60 23.34
N GLU A 231 21.10 -23.00 22.11
CA GLU A 231 21.74 -22.12 21.13
C GLU A 231 20.73 -21.34 20.27
N HIS A 232 19.51 -21.86 20.10
CA HIS A 232 18.38 -21.23 19.36
C HIS A 232 18.74 -20.71 17.96
N ILE A 233 19.66 -21.39 17.27
CA ILE A 233 20.19 -21.01 15.95
C ILE A 233 19.48 -21.72 14.79
N ALA A 234 18.43 -22.46 15.08
CA ALA A 234 17.68 -23.22 14.07
C ALA A 234 16.32 -22.56 13.79
N LYS A 235 15.87 -22.67 12.55
CA LYS A 235 14.56 -22.24 12.10
C LYS A 235 13.88 -23.34 11.31
N LEU A 236 12.61 -23.62 11.60
CA LEU A 236 11.79 -24.54 10.82
C LEU A 236 11.62 -24.05 9.36
N ALA A 237 11.60 -24.99 8.43
CA ALA A 237 11.23 -24.71 7.05
C ALA A 237 9.77 -24.22 6.98
N TRP A 238 9.47 -23.25 6.08
CA TRP A 238 8.19 -22.52 6.02
C TRP A 238 6.94 -23.41 6.12
N LYS A 239 6.86 -24.50 5.38
CA LYS A 239 5.69 -25.40 5.38
C LYS A 239 5.50 -26.18 6.69
N ILE A 240 6.46 -26.11 7.60
CA ILE A 240 6.43 -26.71 8.94
C ILE A 240 6.36 -25.63 10.01
N ASP A 241 7.02 -24.51 9.79
CA ASP A 241 6.99 -23.31 10.65
C ASP A 241 5.57 -22.73 10.73
N TRP A 242 4.91 -22.57 9.61
CA TRP A 242 3.57 -21.98 9.54
C TRP A 242 2.53 -22.76 10.38
N PRO A 243 2.35 -24.09 10.22
CA PRO A 243 1.42 -24.85 11.05
C PRO A 243 1.87 -24.98 12.52
N MET A 244 3.16 -24.93 12.82
CA MET A 244 3.65 -24.84 14.19
C MET A 244 3.12 -23.56 14.86
N ARG A 245 3.22 -22.42 14.17
CA ARG A 245 2.71 -21.12 14.66
C ARG A 245 1.19 -21.12 14.81
N TRP A 246 0.43 -21.76 13.91
CA TRP A 246 -1.02 -21.93 14.10
C TRP A 246 -1.36 -22.60 15.42
N LYS A 247 -0.63 -23.66 15.75
CA LYS A 247 -0.82 -24.35 17.03
C LYS A 247 -0.42 -23.49 18.21
N TYR A 248 0.72 -22.81 18.13
CA TYR A 248 1.25 -22.00 19.23
C TYR A 248 0.35 -20.81 19.54
N GLU A 249 -0.05 -20.04 18.53
CA GLU A 249 -0.87 -18.83 18.68
C GLU A 249 -2.39 -19.13 18.73
N GLN A 250 -2.81 -20.37 18.54
CA GLN A 250 -4.21 -20.77 18.44
C GLN A 250 -4.93 -19.96 17.35
N VAL A 251 -4.44 -20.05 16.12
CA VAL A 251 -4.97 -19.30 14.96
C VAL A 251 -6.22 -20.00 14.44
N TYR A 252 -7.30 -19.25 14.22
CA TYR A 252 -8.57 -19.74 13.70
C TYR A 252 -8.87 -19.24 12.28
N PHE A 253 -8.20 -18.18 11.87
CA PHE A 253 -8.32 -17.61 10.53
C PHE A 253 -6.98 -17.04 10.08
N GLU A 254 -6.59 -17.33 8.84
CA GLU A 254 -5.46 -16.69 8.18
C GLU A 254 -5.72 -16.69 6.68
N PRO A 255 -5.71 -15.53 5.98
CA PRO A 255 -5.84 -15.46 4.53
C PRO A 255 -4.50 -15.73 3.86
N GLY A 256 -4.51 -15.86 2.54
CA GLY A 256 -3.29 -15.93 1.78
C GLY A 256 -3.47 -15.58 0.31
N GLY A 257 -2.39 -15.16 -0.32
CA GLY A 257 -2.37 -14.93 -1.76
C GLY A 257 -2.43 -16.24 -2.56
N HIS A 258 -2.68 -16.11 -3.85
CA HIS A 258 -2.80 -17.24 -4.78
C HIS A 258 -1.63 -18.25 -4.73
N ASP A 259 -0.43 -17.75 -4.46
CA ASP A 259 0.78 -18.61 -4.38
C ASP A 259 0.70 -19.65 -3.22
N HIS A 260 -0.10 -19.39 -2.20
CA HIS A 260 -0.34 -20.29 -1.07
C HIS A 260 -1.57 -21.18 -1.26
N ALA A 261 -2.53 -20.71 -2.05
CA ALA A 261 -3.85 -21.30 -2.23
C ALA A 261 -3.90 -22.38 -3.33
N SER A 262 -2.92 -22.43 -4.22
CA SER A 262 -2.90 -23.39 -5.33
C SER A 262 -2.91 -24.84 -4.84
N PRO A 263 -3.59 -25.76 -5.53
CA PRO A 263 -3.62 -27.18 -5.15
C PRO A 263 -2.21 -27.76 -4.95
N GLY A 264 -1.96 -28.36 -3.79
CA GLY A 264 -0.61 -28.82 -3.37
C GLY A 264 0.34 -27.69 -2.96
N GLY A 265 -0.17 -26.48 -2.85
CA GLY A 265 0.56 -25.30 -2.40
C GLY A 265 0.94 -25.32 -0.91
N SER A 266 1.40 -24.20 -0.42
CA SER A 266 1.88 -24.14 0.96
C SER A 266 0.77 -24.41 1.98
N TYR A 267 -0.46 -23.92 1.74
CA TYR A 267 -1.56 -24.13 2.67
C TYR A 267 -1.96 -25.61 2.80
N ASP A 268 -2.11 -26.33 1.68
CA ASP A 268 -2.49 -27.75 1.70
C ASP A 268 -1.46 -28.61 2.45
N VAL A 269 -0.18 -28.38 2.15
CA VAL A 269 0.92 -29.07 2.84
C VAL A 269 0.94 -28.76 4.33
N SER A 270 0.87 -27.47 4.67
CA SER A 270 0.87 -27.00 6.07
C SER A 270 -0.35 -27.50 6.85
N SER A 271 -1.53 -27.59 6.21
CA SER A 271 -2.74 -28.15 6.82
C SER A 271 -2.58 -29.61 7.21
N LYS A 272 -1.95 -30.40 6.33
CA LYS A 272 -1.66 -31.81 6.62
C LYS A 272 -0.61 -31.96 7.73
N VAL A 273 0.45 -31.16 7.69
CA VAL A 273 1.46 -31.10 8.75
C VAL A 273 0.85 -30.66 10.09
N SER A 274 -0.01 -29.62 10.09
CA SER A 274 -0.72 -29.15 11.28
C SER A 274 -1.49 -30.29 11.97
N LYS A 275 -2.28 -30.99 11.19
CA LYS A 275 -3.13 -32.10 11.70
C LYS A 275 -2.29 -33.28 12.17
N GLU A 276 -1.36 -33.76 11.34
CA GLU A 276 -0.68 -35.02 11.56
C GLU A 276 0.54 -34.94 12.46
N ILE A 277 1.21 -33.79 12.50
CA ILE A 277 2.42 -33.58 13.30
C ILE A 277 2.10 -32.81 14.58
N PHE A 278 1.39 -31.68 14.46
CA PHE A 278 1.12 -30.81 15.60
C PHE A 278 -0.22 -31.08 16.30
N GLY A 279 -1.12 -31.89 15.71
CA GLY A 279 -2.42 -32.22 16.29
C GLY A 279 -3.32 -30.99 16.41
N TYR A 280 -3.25 -30.08 15.42
CA TYR A 280 -4.04 -28.86 15.38
C TYR A 280 -4.81 -28.78 14.06
N ALA A 281 -6.09 -28.39 14.13
CA ALA A 281 -6.87 -28.13 12.93
C ALA A 281 -6.34 -26.85 12.24
N SER A 282 -6.13 -26.90 10.93
CA SER A 282 -5.73 -25.69 10.18
C SER A 282 -6.79 -24.60 10.32
N PRO A 283 -6.39 -23.32 10.36
CA PRO A 283 -7.33 -22.20 10.39
C PRO A 283 -8.20 -22.17 9.14
N LEU A 284 -9.37 -21.55 9.23
CA LEU A 284 -10.14 -21.20 8.03
C LEU A 284 -9.26 -20.31 7.14
N PHE A 285 -9.13 -20.71 5.88
CA PHE A 285 -8.31 -20.02 4.90
C PHE A 285 -9.17 -19.38 3.82
N ILE A 286 -8.87 -18.14 3.48
CA ILE A 286 -9.50 -17.45 2.34
C ILE A 286 -8.41 -16.89 1.44
N GLU A 287 -8.42 -17.32 0.17
CA GLU A 287 -7.57 -16.75 -0.86
C GLU A 287 -8.03 -15.33 -1.19
N TYR A 288 -7.08 -14.39 -1.31
CA TYR A 288 -7.37 -13.06 -1.80
C TYR A 288 -6.70 -12.77 -3.15
N LYS A 289 -7.40 -11.98 -3.98
CA LYS A 289 -6.91 -11.48 -5.27
C LYS A 289 -6.04 -10.24 -5.09
N PHE A 290 -5.20 -9.99 -6.10
CA PHE A 290 -4.25 -8.89 -6.09
C PHE A 290 -4.91 -7.50 -6.10
N VAL A 291 -4.21 -6.55 -5.49
CA VAL A 291 -4.45 -5.11 -5.64
C VAL A 291 -3.46 -4.57 -6.64
N GLY A 292 -3.92 -3.82 -7.63
CA GLY A 292 -3.11 -3.15 -8.63
C GLY A 292 -3.02 -1.64 -8.41
N ILE A 293 -2.24 -0.98 -9.27
CA ILE A 293 -2.20 0.49 -9.36
C ILE A 293 -2.38 0.90 -10.81
N GLN A 294 -3.35 1.79 -11.05
CA GLN A 294 -3.52 2.43 -12.35
C GLN A 294 -2.46 3.49 -12.58
N GLY A 295 -1.95 3.55 -13.81
CA GLY A 295 -0.94 4.53 -14.21
C GLY A 295 0.51 4.11 -13.96
N LEU A 296 0.76 3.05 -13.21
CA LEU A 296 2.08 2.47 -13.02
C LEU A 296 2.09 1.08 -13.67
N GLY A 297 2.34 1.01 -14.98
CA GLY A 297 2.41 -0.25 -15.71
C GLY A 297 3.43 -1.22 -15.10
N ALA A 298 3.08 -2.51 -15.06
CA ALA A 298 3.82 -3.68 -14.61
C ALA A 298 3.67 -4.08 -13.14
N LYS A 299 3.64 -5.39 -12.94
CA LYS A 299 3.58 -6.09 -11.65
C LYS A 299 4.65 -5.55 -10.70
N MET A 300 4.22 -4.93 -9.61
CA MET A 300 5.10 -4.45 -8.55
C MET A 300 5.67 -5.60 -7.74
N SER A 301 6.91 -5.43 -7.29
CA SER A 301 7.47 -6.27 -6.25
C SER A 301 8.45 -5.45 -5.42
N GLY A 302 8.47 -5.65 -4.11
CA GLY A 302 9.42 -4.98 -3.20
C GLY A 302 10.88 -5.15 -3.61
N SER A 303 11.19 -6.24 -4.31
CA SER A 303 12.54 -6.52 -4.81
C SER A 303 12.89 -5.81 -6.13
N LYS A 304 11.93 -5.14 -6.80
CA LYS A 304 12.14 -4.41 -8.05
C LYS A 304 12.23 -2.88 -7.87
N GLY A 305 12.17 -2.38 -6.62
CA GLY A 305 12.32 -0.96 -6.29
C GLY A 305 11.15 -0.05 -6.72
N ASN A 306 10.06 -0.63 -7.27
CA ASN A 306 8.86 0.10 -7.68
C ASN A 306 7.67 -0.17 -6.73
N ALA A 307 7.95 -0.63 -5.51
CA ALA A 307 6.93 -0.94 -4.54
C ALA A 307 6.51 0.32 -3.78
N VAL A 308 5.23 0.60 -3.76
CA VAL A 308 4.60 1.67 -2.96
C VAL A 308 4.13 1.08 -1.64
N SER A 309 4.56 1.66 -0.53
CA SER A 309 4.12 1.25 0.81
C SER A 309 2.72 1.79 1.14
N PRO A 310 2.00 1.18 2.10
CA PRO A 310 0.75 1.75 2.62
C PRO A 310 0.91 3.16 3.20
N LEU A 311 2.10 3.49 3.75
CA LEU A 311 2.39 4.82 4.28
C LEU A 311 2.43 5.87 3.15
N GLU A 312 3.04 5.54 2.01
CA GLU A 312 3.06 6.43 0.83
C GLU A 312 1.68 6.62 0.21
N LEU A 313 0.78 5.63 0.34
CA LEU A 313 -0.62 5.82 -0.05
C LEU A 313 -1.33 6.86 0.82
N LEU A 314 -1.00 6.92 2.10
CA LEU A 314 -1.53 7.91 3.03
C LEU A 314 -1.01 9.33 2.79
N ASP A 315 -0.05 9.52 1.87
CA ASP A 315 0.33 10.83 1.36
C ASP A 315 -0.70 11.42 0.39
N ILE A 316 -1.55 10.57 -0.22
CA ILE A 316 -2.52 10.97 -1.25
C ILE A 316 -3.97 10.53 -0.98
N TYR A 317 -4.16 9.58 -0.05
CA TYR A 317 -5.48 9.10 0.35
C TYR A 317 -5.76 9.42 1.82
N GLU A 318 -6.99 9.86 2.13
CA GLU A 318 -7.47 9.90 3.51
C GLU A 318 -7.50 8.46 4.08
N PRO A 319 -7.15 8.26 5.37
CA PRO A 319 -7.12 6.91 5.97
C PRO A 319 -8.45 6.15 5.83
N GLN A 320 -9.57 6.84 5.99
CA GLN A 320 -10.90 6.22 5.89
C GLN A 320 -11.23 5.81 4.44
N LEU A 321 -10.88 6.64 3.46
CA LEU A 321 -11.04 6.32 2.05
C LEU A 321 -10.16 5.13 1.67
N LEU A 322 -8.89 5.09 2.10
CA LEU A 322 -8.00 3.97 1.81
C LEU A 322 -8.55 2.66 2.40
N LYS A 323 -9.00 2.68 3.66
CA LYS A 323 -9.69 1.51 4.26
C LYS A 323 -10.91 1.09 3.44
N TRP A 324 -11.76 2.03 3.08
CA TRP A 324 -12.97 1.76 2.31
C TRP A 324 -12.68 1.10 0.96
N LEU A 325 -11.64 1.54 0.24
CA LEU A 325 -11.22 0.93 -1.03
C LEU A 325 -10.87 -0.56 -0.87
N TYR A 326 -10.23 -0.95 0.25
CA TYR A 326 -9.91 -2.34 0.54
C TYR A 326 -11.10 -3.13 1.07
N PHE A 327 -11.94 -2.51 1.90
CA PHE A 327 -12.99 -3.20 2.65
C PHE A 327 -14.26 -3.44 1.85
N ARG A 328 -14.55 -2.60 0.85
CA ARG A 328 -15.70 -2.76 -0.04
C ARG A 328 -15.56 -3.93 -1.03
N LYS A 329 -14.36 -4.48 -1.17
CA LYS A 329 -14.08 -5.58 -2.11
C LYS A 329 -13.94 -6.89 -1.36
N SER A 330 -14.70 -7.90 -1.79
CA SER A 330 -14.52 -9.26 -1.29
C SER A 330 -13.13 -9.81 -1.67
N PRO A 331 -12.60 -10.80 -0.95
CA PRO A 331 -11.26 -11.34 -1.22
C PRO A 331 -11.07 -11.84 -2.65
N ASP A 332 -12.08 -12.43 -3.25
CA ASP A 332 -12.09 -12.96 -4.63
C ASP A 332 -12.12 -11.88 -5.73
N GLN A 333 -12.24 -10.60 -5.36
CA GLN A 333 -12.24 -9.46 -6.27
C GLN A 333 -10.88 -8.74 -6.26
N SER A 334 -10.28 -8.59 -7.44
CA SER A 334 -9.18 -7.64 -7.63
C SER A 334 -9.69 -6.21 -7.73
N PHE A 335 -8.86 -5.25 -7.40
CA PHE A 335 -9.13 -3.83 -7.62
C PHE A 335 -7.81 -3.06 -7.80
N GLU A 336 -7.94 -1.80 -8.22
CA GLU A 336 -6.79 -0.94 -8.47
C GLU A 336 -6.91 0.36 -7.68
N LEU A 337 -5.79 0.81 -7.15
CA LEU A 337 -5.60 2.16 -6.61
C LEU A 337 -5.19 3.09 -7.76
N ALA A 338 -5.57 4.36 -7.70
CA ALA A 338 -5.31 5.31 -8.77
C ALA A 338 -4.26 6.34 -8.36
N PHE A 339 -3.18 6.44 -9.16
CA PHE A 339 -2.21 7.53 -9.09
C PHE A 339 -2.44 8.56 -10.21
N ASN A 340 -3.18 8.18 -11.25
CA ASN A 340 -3.64 9.05 -12.31
C ASN A 340 -4.94 9.80 -11.91
N THR A 341 -5.58 10.45 -12.85
CA THR A 341 -6.82 11.23 -12.63
C THR A 341 -8.03 10.40 -12.17
N ASP A 342 -7.97 9.07 -12.23
CA ASP A 342 -9.01 8.21 -11.66
C ASP A 342 -9.11 8.30 -10.13
N ILE A 343 -8.11 8.89 -9.45
CA ILE A 343 -8.19 9.21 -8.03
C ILE A 343 -9.40 10.11 -7.72
N TYR A 344 -9.74 11.02 -8.63
CA TYR A 344 -10.92 11.89 -8.47
C TYR A 344 -12.20 11.07 -8.32
N ARG A 345 -12.35 10.03 -9.17
CA ARG A 345 -13.50 9.15 -9.10
C ARG A 345 -13.54 8.36 -7.79
N GLN A 346 -12.39 7.91 -7.30
CA GLN A 346 -12.34 7.17 -6.02
C GLN A 346 -12.75 8.04 -4.82
N TYR A 347 -12.35 9.31 -4.81
CA TYR A 347 -12.81 10.28 -3.82
C TYR A 347 -14.31 10.59 -3.98
N ASP A 348 -14.77 10.83 -5.22
CA ASP A 348 -16.18 11.15 -5.50
C ASP A 348 -17.12 9.98 -5.10
N GLU A 349 -16.72 8.71 -5.40
CA GLU A 349 -17.47 7.52 -4.97
C GLU A 349 -17.52 7.39 -3.44
N TYR A 350 -16.42 7.65 -2.77
CA TYR A 350 -16.36 7.62 -1.31
C TYR A 350 -17.24 8.70 -0.68
N ASP A 351 -17.16 9.93 -1.18
CA ASP A 351 -17.95 11.05 -0.69
C ASP A 351 -19.45 10.85 -0.90
N ALA A 352 -19.84 10.26 -2.04
CA ALA A 352 -21.23 9.94 -2.33
C ALA A 352 -21.82 8.89 -1.37
N GLU A 353 -20.99 7.93 -0.91
CA GLU A 353 -21.42 6.86 0.01
C GLU A 353 -21.41 7.30 1.48
N HIS A 354 -20.48 8.18 1.86
CA HIS A 354 -20.24 8.55 3.27
C HIS A 354 -20.74 9.95 3.66
N SER A 355 -21.21 10.75 2.69
CA SER A 355 -21.96 12.02 2.88
C SER A 355 -21.42 12.93 4.01
N GLU A 356 -20.12 13.25 4.03
CA GLU A 356 -19.61 14.28 4.93
C GLU A 356 -20.12 15.65 4.46
N GLU A 357 -20.99 16.30 5.26
CA GLU A 357 -21.51 17.61 4.93
C GLU A 357 -20.37 18.65 4.82
N GLY A 358 -20.34 19.36 3.71
CA GLY A 358 -19.31 20.36 3.45
C GLY A 358 -17.92 19.79 3.14
N ALA A 359 -17.81 18.54 2.77
CA ALA A 359 -16.54 18.01 2.28
C ALA A 359 -16.12 18.68 0.96
N ILE A 360 -14.87 19.18 0.89
CA ILE A 360 -14.34 19.70 -0.37
C ILE A 360 -14.07 18.56 -1.34
N PRO A 361 -14.64 18.55 -2.58
CA PRO A 361 -14.28 17.57 -3.58
C PRO A 361 -12.76 17.57 -3.86
N PHE A 362 -12.14 16.40 -3.94
CA PHE A 362 -10.67 16.30 -4.12
C PHE A 362 -10.19 17.04 -5.37
N ARG A 363 -10.96 16.95 -6.47
CA ARG A 363 -10.70 17.73 -7.70
C ARG A 363 -10.65 19.23 -7.45
N GLN A 364 -11.50 19.75 -6.58
CA GLN A 364 -11.49 21.18 -6.23
C GLN A 364 -10.33 21.52 -5.31
N ALA A 365 -9.96 20.65 -4.38
CA ALA A 365 -8.76 20.82 -3.58
C ALA A 365 -7.50 20.89 -4.45
N VAL A 366 -7.39 20.07 -5.49
CA VAL A 366 -6.29 20.12 -6.48
C VAL A 366 -6.37 21.41 -7.30
N GLY A 367 -7.52 21.70 -7.91
CA GLY A 367 -7.67 22.82 -8.84
C GLY A 367 -7.48 24.18 -8.19
N PHE A 368 -8.18 24.45 -7.09
CA PHE A 368 -8.06 25.73 -6.37
C PHE A 368 -6.81 25.80 -5.50
N GLY A 369 -6.38 24.66 -4.91
CA GLY A 369 -5.22 24.61 -4.05
C GLY A 369 -3.95 25.10 -4.73
N GLN A 370 -3.67 24.65 -5.96
CA GLN A 370 -2.50 25.11 -6.70
C GLN A 370 -2.60 26.61 -7.08
N VAL A 371 -3.81 27.11 -7.36
CA VAL A 371 -4.04 28.53 -7.70
C VAL A 371 -3.67 29.44 -6.52
N VAL A 372 -4.01 29.04 -5.30
CA VAL A 372 -3.67 29.80 -4.06
C VAL A 372 -2.33 29.39 -3.46
N GLN A 373 -1.50 28.64 -4.19
CA GLN A 373 -0.21 28.14 -3.69
C GLN A 373 -0.35 27.36 -2.37
N TRP A 374 -1.44 26.59 -2.25
CA TRP A 374 -1.76 25.73 -1.11
C TRP A 374 -1.99 26.47 0.22
N GLN A 375 -2.34 27.79 0.15
CA GLN A 375 -2.67 28.61 1.32
C GLN A 375 -4.16 28.44 1.65
N GLU A 376 -4.43 27.84 2.81
CA GLU A 376 -5.80 27.49 3.23
C GLU A 376 -6.69 28.71 3.43
N ASP A 377 -6.17 29.79 4.02
CA ASP A 377 -6.87 31.05 4.24
C ASP A 377 -7.33 31.72 2.92
N LYS A 378 -6.47 31.72 1.92
CA LYS A 378 -6.83 32.19 0.58
C LYS A 378 -7.87 31.31 -0.08
N LEU A 379 -7.75 29.98 0.12
CA LEU A 379 -8.72 29.03 -0.42
C LEU A 379 -10.11 29.25 0.17
N GLN A 380 -10.21 29.46 1.48
CA GLN A 380 -11.47 29.79 2.16
C GLN A 380 -12.06 31.11 1.65
N THR A 381 -11.22 32.10 1.39
CA THR A 381 -11.65 33.38 0.79
C THR A 381 -12.27 33.20 -0.59
N ILE A 382 -11.64 32.38 -1.44
CA ILE A 382 -12.18 32.02 -2.77
C ILE A 382 -13.54 31.33 -2.63
N PHE A 383 -13.65 30.34 -1.78
CA PHE A 383 -14.90 29.60 -1.60
C PHE A 383 -16.03 30.48 -1.13
N LYS A 384 -15.76 31.36 -0.15
CA LYS A 384 -16.73 32.36 0.31
C LYS A 384 -17.18 33.28 -0.83
N ALA A 385 -16.25 33.76 -1.65
CA ALA A 385 -16.56 34.63 -2.79
C ALA A 385 -17.37 33.91 -3.89
N LEU A 386 -17.18 32.60 -4.04
CA LEU A 386 -17.93 31.77 -5.00
C LEU A 386 -19.25 31.23 -4.43
N GLY A 387 -19.59 31.52 -3.18
CA GLY A 387 -20.77 30.96 -2.50
C GLY A 387 -20.68 29.49 -2.20
N LEU A 388 -19.46 28.94 -2.18
CA LEU A 388 -19.19 27.55 -1.84
C LEU A 388 -18.93 27.43 -0.34
N ASN A 389 -19.58 26.47 0.31
CA ASN A 389 -19.48 26.30 1.76
C ASN A 389 -18.83 24.95 2.07
N TYR A 390 -17.51 24.95 2.23
CA TYR A 390 -16.76 23.74 2.62
C TYR A 390 -16.24 23.85 4.05
N SER A 391 -16.25 22.72 4.78
CA SER A 391 -15.75 22.68 6.15
C SER A 391 -14.23 22.89 6.18
N SER A 392 -13.75 23.70 7.11
CA SER A 392 -12.31 23.91 7.30
C SER A 392 -11.60 22.56 7.58
N GLY A 393 -12.23 21.66 8.35
CA GLY A 393 -11.68 20.35 8.63
C GLY A 393 -11.43 19.51 7.37
N SER A 394 -12.36 19.53 6.39
CA SER A 394 -12.15 18.80 5.14
C SER A 394 -11.05 19.44 4.28
N ILE A 395 -10.94 20.77 4.29
CA ILE A 395 -9.89 21.50 3.57
C ILE A 395 -8.52 21.14 4.17
N THR A 396 -8.37 21.26 5.48
CA THR A 396 -7.10 20.94 6.19
C THR A 396 -6.65 19.49 5.94
N ARG A 397 -7.58 18.53 5.85
CA ARG A 397 -7.25 17.14 5.56
C ARG A 397 -6.86 16.92 4.09
N ARG A 398 -7.63 17.45 3.13
CA ARG A 398 -7.48 17.13 1.70
C ARG A 398 -6.47 17.98 0.96
N LEU A 399 -6.23 19.21 1.39
CA LEU A 399 -5.32 20.12 0.69
C LEU A 399 -3.88 19.60 0.62
N PRO A 400 -3.27 19.09 1.72
CA PRO A 400 -1.95 18.48 1.67
C PRO A 400 -1.89 17.23 0.77
N LEU A 401 -2.93 16.38 0.81
CA LEU A 401 -3.01 15.17 -0.02
C LEU A 401 -3.11 15.52 -1.50
N ALA A 402 -3.91 16.55 -1.83
CA ALA A 402 -4.04 17.07 -3.19
C ALA A 402 -2.72 17.62 -3.73
N LYS A 403 -1.98 18.37 -2.88
CA LYS A 403 -0.63 18.86 -3.21
C LYS A 403 0.34 17.72 -3.49
N ASN A 404 0.40 16.74 -2.59
CA ASN A 404 1.29 15.59 -2.70
C ASN A 404 0.99 14.78 -3.98
N TRP A 405 -0.31 14.52 -4.24
CA TRP A 405 -0.72 13.82 -5.44
C TRP A 405 -0.29 14.55 -6.71
N LEU A 406 -0.54 15.85 -6.78
CA LEU A 406 -0.21 16.65 -7.94
C LEU A 406 1.31 16.73 -8.17
N VAL A 407 2.07 17.09 -7.13
CA VAL A 407 3.51 17.36 -7.26
C VAL A 407 4.31 16.06 -7.46
N LYS A 408 3.92 14.97 -6.78
CA LYS A 408 4.69 13.72 -6.79
C LYS A 408 4.33 12.82 -7.98
N TYR A 409 3.06 12.78 -8.37
CA TYR A 409 2.55 11.79 -9.33
C TYR A 409 2.02 12.38 -10.64
N ASN A 410 1.73 13.68 -10.67
CA ASN A 410 1.22 14.37 -11.88
C ASN A 410 1.90 15.73 -12.07
N PRO A 411 3.24 15.80 -12.04
CA PRO A 411 3.98 17.07 -12.11
C PRO A 411 3.72 17.85 -13.40
N GLU A 412 3.34 17.18 -14.49
CA GLU A 412 2.95 17.80 -15.76
C GLU A 412 1.66 18.62 -15.67
N GLU A 413 0.79 18.30 -14.71
CA GLU A 413 -0.45 19.03 -14.48
C GLU A 413 -0.27 20.26 -13.56
N VAL A 414 0.93 20.41 -12.97
CA VAL A 414 1.23 21.56 -12.11
C VAL A 414 1.14 22.85 -12.92
N ILE A 415 0.43 23.84 -12.36
CA ILE A 415 0.29 25.17 -12.93
C ILE A 415 1.30 26.11 -12.28
N VAL A 416 2.21 26.62 -13.08
CA VAL A 416 3.23 27.59 -12.65
C VAL A 416 3.19 28.79 -13.57
N LEU A 417 3.20 30.01 -13.00
CA LEU A 417 3.36 31.22 -13.78
C LEU A 417 4.70 31.16 -14.56
N SER A 418 4.67 31.52 -15.83
CA SER A 418 5.83 31.66 -16.67
C SER A 418 6.80 32.70 -16.05
N LYS A 419 8.10 32.53 -16.28
CA LYS A 419 9.10 33.47 -15.79
C LYS A 419 9.24 34.69 -16.71
N THR A 420 9.00 34.49 -17.99
CA THR A 420 9.17 35.48 -19.04
C THR A 420 7.97 35.48 -19.98
N VAL A 421 7.74 36.60 -20.65
CA VAL A 421 6.68 36.71 -21.68
C VAL A 421 6.87 35.65 -22.76
N ASN A 422 5.80 34.98 -23.12
CA ASN A 422 5.78 33.96 -24.19
C ASN A 422 5.79 34.68 -25.57
N LYS A 423 6.96 35.14 -26.00
CA LYS A 423 7.14 35.89 -27.26
C LYS A 423 6.78 35.08 -28.49
N GLU A 424 7.07 33.79 -28.47
CA GLU A 424 6.71 32.89 -29.57
C GLU A 424 5.20 32.87 -29.79
N TYR A 425 4.45 32.61 -28.71
CA TYR A 425 2.98 32.63 -28.77
C TYR A 425 2.43 34.01 -29.13
N SER A 426 2.92 35.08 -28.51
CA SER A 426 2.44 36.44 -28.75
C SER A 426 2.68 36.89 -30.19
N SER A 427 3.71 36.40 -30.88
CA SER A 427 3.95 36.68 -32.29
C SER A 427 2.89 36.07 -33.25
N THR A 428 2.20 35.03 -32.81
CA THR A 428 1.12 34.39 -33.57
C THR A 428 -0.26 35.04 -33.41
N MET A 429 -0.36 35.97 -32.45
CA MET A 429 -1.63 36.62 -32.11
C MET A 429 -1.98 37.74 -33.13
N THR A 430 -3.26 37.85 -33.46
CA THR A 430 -3.77 38.97 -34.26
C THR A 430 -3.75 40.27 -33.45
N ASP A 431 -3.77 41.41 -34.13
CA ASP A 431 -3.77 42.74 -33.50
C ASP A 431 -4.99 42.90 -32.58
N THR A 432 -6.16 42.42 -32.95
CA THR A 432 -7.37 42.44 -32.13
C THR A 432 -7.17 41.70 -30.82
N ARG A 433 -6.49 40.53 -30.86
CA ARG A 433 -6.22 39.75 -29.63
C ARG A 433 -5.16 40.39 -28.77
N LYS A 434 -4.15 41.02 -29.34
CA LYS A 434 -3.16 41.81 -28.59
C LYS A 434 -3.83 43.01 -27.94
N ASP A 435 -4.77 43.65 -28.58
CA ASP A 435 -5.56 44.75 -27.98
C ASP A 435 -6.39 44.23 -26.78
N GLN A 436 -7.04 43.08 -26.91
CA GLN A 436 -7.76 42.47 -25.77
C GLN A 436 -6.84 42.18 -24.58
N ILE A 437 -5.64 41.69 -24.78
CA ILE A 437 -4.65 41.46 -23.71
C ILE A 437 -4.19 42.79 -23.11
N THR A 438 -3.94 43.79 -23.95
CA THR A 438 -3.57 45.14 -23.49
C THR A 438 -4.66 45.76 -22.62
N ARG A 439 -5.92 45.59 -22.98
CA ARG A 439 -7.09 46.01 -22.18
C ARG A 439 -7.13 45.27 -20.83
N LEU A 440 -6.92 43.93 -20.85
CA LEU A 440 -6.84 43.14 -19.61
C LEU A 440 -5.70 43.63 -18.71
N HIS A 441 -4.49 43.81 -19.25
CA HIS A 441 -3.37 44.36 -18.51
C HIS A 441 -3.68 45.72 -17.87
N THR A 442 -4.26 46.64 -18.64
CA THR A 442 -4.62 48.00 -18.18
C THR A 442 -5.62 47.94 -17.04
N GLU A 443 -6.70 47.19 -17.17
CA GLU A 443 -7.72 47.07 -16.12
C GLU A 443 -7.18 46.35 -14.87
N LEU A 444 -6.37 45.33 -15.02
CA LEU A 444 -5.72 44.67 -13.89
C LEU A 444 -4.78 45.62 -13.15
N LYS A 445 -4.04 46.47 -13.86
CA LYS A 445 -3.14 47.47 -13.26
C LYS A 445 -3.90 48.55 -12.52
N LYS A 446 -5.05 48.97 -13.05
CA LYS A 446 -5.91 50.01 -12.46
C LYS A 446 -6.64 49.51 -11.22
N ASN A 447 -7.17 48.32 -11.22
CA ASN A 447 -8.02 47.75 -10.16
C ASN A 447 -7.25 46.69 -9.34
N LYS A 448 -6.37 47.14 -8.45
CA LYS A 448 -5.54 46.26 -7.63
C LYS A 448 -6.35 45.37 -6.67
N GLU A 449 -7.45 45.87 -6.15
CA GLU A 449 -8.31 45.23 -5.15
C GLU A 449 -9.58 44.59 -5.77
N ALA A 450 -9.54 44.31 -7.09
CA ALA A 450 -10.71 43.74 -7.77
C ALA A 450 -11.12 42.39 -7.16
N THR A 451 -12.41 42.24 -6.88
CA THR A 451 -13.00 40.98 -6.40
C THR A 451 -13.05 39.94 -7.51
N ILE A 452 -13.21 38.67 -7.13
CA ILE A 452 -13.36 37.57 -8.10
C ILE A 452 -14.53 37.82 -9.06
N LYS A 453 -15.62 38.39 -8.56
CA LYS A 453 -16.82 38.71 -9.35
C LYS A 453 -16.57 39.84 -10.36
N GLU A 454 -15.84 40.86 -9.97
CA GLU A 454 -15.45 41.95 -10.88
C GLU A 454 -14.49 41.47 -11.94
N LEU A 455 -13.52 40.59 -11.58
CA LEU A 455 -12.64 39.96 -12.54
C LEU A 455 -13.40 39.02 -13.49
N GLU A 456 -14.44 38.36 -13.01
CA GLU A 456 -15.29 37.51 -13.88
C GLU A 456 -16.03 38.37 -14.91
N MET A 457 -16.67 39.48 -14.48
CA MET A 457 -17.28 40.39 -15.42
C MET A 457 -16.27 40.92 -16.44
N LEU A 458 -15.09 41.32 -15.98
CA LEU A 458 -14.04 41.87 -16.83
C LEU A 458 -13.59 40.87 -17.92
N VAL A 459 -13.26 39.65 -17.56
CA VAL A 459 -12.74 38.66 -18.53
C VAL A 459 -13.80 38.22 -19.54
N TYR A 460 -15.08 38.28 -19.20
CA TYR A 460 -16.17 38.02 -20.14
C TYR A 460 -16.55 39.25 -20.99
N ASP A 461 -16.27 40.48 -20.50
CA ASP A 461 -16.58 41.71 -21.24
C ASP A 461 -15.50 42.10 -22.26
N ILE A 462 -14.24 41.83 -21.98
CA ILE A 462 -13.13 42.20 -22.90
C ILE A 462 -13.35 41.69 -24.33
N PRO A 463 -13.75 40.44 -24.56
CA PRO A 463 -13.96 39.91 -25.91
C PRO A 463 -15.28 40.36 -26.57
N LYS A 464 -16.18 41.05 -25.86
CA LYS A 464 -17.45 41.50 -26.43
C LYS A 464 -17.24 42.54 -27.50
N SER A 465 -17.96 42.38 -28.63
CA SER A 465 -18.12 43.38 -29.68
C SER A 465 -19.58 43.47 -30.09
N PRO A 466 -20.10 44.64 -30.42
CA PRO A 466 -21.52 44.85 -30.78
C PRO A 466 -22.02 44.02 -31.95
N ASN A 467 -21.11 43.56 -32.80
CA ASN A 467 -21.43 42.91 -34.06
C ASN A 467 -21.33 41.36 -34.04
N LEU A 468 -21.06 40.75 -32.84
CA LEU A 468 -20.93 39.31 -32.72
C LEU A 468 -22.26 38.64 -32.35
N SER A 469 -22.59 37.58 -33.04
CA SER A 469 -23.63 36.65 -32.60
C SER A 469 -23.24 35.95 -31.29
N GLU A 470 -24.20 35.36 -30.59
CA GLU A 470 -23.93 34.65 -29.34
C GLU A 470 -22.92 33.51 -29.51
N GLU A 471 -22.96 32.81 -30.64
CA GLU A 471 -22.03 31.72 -30.93
C GLU A 471 -20.61 32.23 -31.21
N GLU A 472 -20.48 33.30 -31.97
CA GLU A 472 -19.20 33.96 -32.26
C GLU A 472 -18.59 34.54 -30.97
N LEU A 473 -19.41 35.15 -30.11
CA LEU A 473 -18.95 35.65 -28.80
C LEU A 473 -18.39 34.53 -27.94
N LYS A 474 -19.05 33.38 -27.84
CA LYS A 474 -18.54 32.20 -27.12
C LYS A 474 -17.21 31.72 -27.71
N LYS A 475 -17.04 31.76 -29.01
CA LYS A 475 -15.79 31.40 -29.68
C LYS A 475 -14.67 32.39 -29.34
N GLU A 476 -14.94 33.68 -29.41
CA GLU A 476 -13.98 34.73 -29.06
C GLU A 476 -13.58 34.66 -27.56
N GLN A 477 -14.52 34.43 -26.67
CA GLN A 477 -14.23 34.27 -25.23
C GLN A 477 -13.30 33.08 -24.98
N ARG A 478 -13.54 31.92 -25.62
CA ARG A 478 -12.64 30.76 -25.51
C ARG A 478 -11.24 31.05 -26.06
N ALA A 479 -11.17 31.76 -27.15
CA ALA A 479 -9.91 32.15 -27.76
C ALA A 479 -9.13 33.13 -26.87
N PHE A 480 -9.80 34.14 -26.31
CA PHE A 480 -9.20 35.07 -25.36
C PHE A 480 -8.68 34.35 -24.10
N PHE A 481 -9.46 33.40 -23.54
CA PHE A 481 -9.02 32.63 -22.37
C PHE A 481 -7.79 31.80 -22.71
N LYS A 482 -7.75 31.16 -23.88
CA LYS A 482 -6.57 30.44 -24.38
C LYS A 482 -5.35 31.35 -24.45
N ASP A 483 -5.50 32.57 -24.96
CA ASP A 483 -4.40 33.53 -25.05
C ASP A 483 -3.86 33.90 -23.67
N VAL A 484 -4.74 34.21 -22.73
CA VAL A 484 -4.33 34.54 -21.35
C VAL A 484 -3.60 33.38 -20.69
N TYR A 485 -4.08 32.13 -20.83
CA TYR A 485 -3.39 30.98 -20.28
C TYR A 485 -2.03 30.75 -20.95
N ASN A 486 -1.92 30.88 -22.27
CA ASN A 486 -0.64 30.72 -22.95
C ASN A 486 0.39 31.76 -22.53
N LEU A 487 -0.04 32.99 -22.29
CA LEU A 487 0.84 34.07 -21.83
C LEU A 487 1.26 33.85 -20.37
N LEU A 488 0.34 33.39 -19.50
CA LEU A 488 0.59 33.26 -18.07
C LEU A 488 1.27 31.95 -17.69
N ILE A 489 0.89 30.81 -18.32
CA ILE A 489 1.26 29.47 -17.89
C ILE A 489 1.71 28.54 -19.03
N SER A 490 1.78 29.06 -20.26
CA SER A 490 2.16 28.30 -21.47
C SER A 490 1.30 27.03 -21.71
N LYS A 491 0.01 27.11 -21.40
CA LYS A 491 -0.98 26.04 -21.63
C LYS A 491 -2.21 26.61 -22.34
N ASP A 492 -2.93 25.75 -23.09
CA ASP A 492 -4.15 26.16 -23.80
C ASP A 492 -5.37 26.34 -22.88
N THR A 493 -5.32 25.72 -21.69
CA THR A 493 -6.39 25.72 -20.70
C THR A 493 -5.81 25.85 -19.28
N GLY A 494 -6.65 26.24 -18.32
CA GLY A 494 -6.24 26.37 -16.93
C GLY A 494 -7.45 26.43 -15.97
N PRO A 495 -7.24 26.80 -14.70
CA PRO A 495 -8.30 27.00 -13.72
C PRO A 495 -9.25 28.12 -14.16
N ARG A 496 -10.42 28.24 -13.49
CA ARG A 496 -11.36 29.37 -13.77
C ARG A 496 -10.61 30.71 -13.78
N LEU A 497 -10.60 31.38 -14.93
CA LEU A 497 -9.68 32.47 -15.21
C LEU A 497 -9.79 33.64 -14.20
N SER A 498 -11.01 34.01 -13.81
CA SER A 498 -11.24 35.07 -12.80
C SER A 498 -10.61 34.73 -11.46
N THR A 499 -10.77 33.49 -11.00
CA THR A 499 -10.19 33.00 -9.75
C THR A 499 -8.66 32.91 -9.83
N PHE A 500 -8.16 32.48 -10.98
CA PHE A 500 -6.72 32.41 -11.24
C PHE A 500 -6.08 33.80 -11.21
N LEU A 501 -6.63 34.78 -11.91
CA LEU A 501 -6.16 36.18 -11.93
C LEU A 501 -6.25 36.87 -10.56
N TRP A 502 -7.23 36.46 -9.72
CA TRP A 502 -7.35 36.98 -8.37
C TRP A 502 -6.25 36.46 -7.45
N ALA A 503 -5.88 35.19 -7.59
CA ALA A 503 -5.01 34.49 -6.64
C ALA A 503 -3.52 34.52 -7.01
N VAL A 504 -3.18 34.70 -8.28
CA VAL A 504 -1.77 34.71 -8.74
C VAL A 504 -1.04 35.98 -8.29
N ASP A 505 0.29 35.89 -8.31
CA ASP A 505 1.14 37.06 -8.15
C ASP A 505 0.82 38.12 -9.21
N ARG A 506 0.22 39.22 -8.76
CA ARG A 506 -0.28 40.30 -9.63
C ARG A 506 0.85 40.96 -10.42
N GLU A 507 1.99 41.21 -9.80
CA GLU A 507 3.11 41.87 -10.45
C GLU A 507 3.69 41.00 -11.57
N GLN A 508 3.83 39.70 -11.30
CA GLN A 508 4.28 38.76 -12.29
C GLN A 508 3.27 38.60 -13.43
N ALA A 509 1.97 38.53 -13.11
CA ALA A 509 0.93 38.45 -14.13
C ALA A 509 0.92 39.68 -15.03
N LEU A 510 1.04 40.90 -14.48
CA LEU A 510 1.16 42.13 -15.25
C LEU A 510 2.40 42.15 -16.15
N LYS A 511 3.55 41.66 -15.66
CA LYS A 511 4.76 41.50 -16.48
C LYS A 511 4.52 40.59 -17.69
N LEU A 512 3.83 39.46 -17.50
CA LEU A 512 3.59 38.45 -18.53
C LEU A 512 2.55 38.90 -19.58
N LEU A 513 1.60 39.75 -19.19
CA LEU A 513 0.57 40.32 -20.06
C LEU A 513 1.00 41.63 -20.75
N ASN A 514 2.19 42.13 -20.50
CA ASN A 514 2.74 43.31 -21.17
C ASN A 514 3.45 42.88 -22.46
N LEU A 515 2.70 42.88 -23.56
CA LEU A 515 3.14 42.41 -24.88
C LEU A 515 4.03 43.41 -25.61
#